data_11bfc229aa5d343e4d120ae368a5b9fe
#
_entry.id   11bfc229aa5d343e4d120ae368a5b9fe
#
_cell.length_a   1.000
_cell.length_b   1.000
_cell.length_c   1.000
_cell.angle_alpha   90.00
_cell.angle_beta   90.00
_cell.angle_gamma   90.00
#
_symmetry.space_group_name_H-M   'P 1'
#
loop_
_entity.id
_entity.type
_entity.pdbx_description
1 polymer ?
#
loop_
_entity_poly.entity_id
_entity_poly.type
_entity_poly.pdbx_seq_one_letter_code
_entity_poly.pdbx_strand_id
1 'polypeptide(L)'
;MKGVFVTGSNTGVGKTTVAIEIVRHLSQTRDVKVRKPVETNCELSEQNYIPKDAVALSAACQQQETLKKVCPYCFEIEASAEMASTESGKKLTLEGLALACMCDIDESFVVVEGAGGLYSPIAEAALNVDLAIELQLPLLIVIRDELGAISQALL
;
A
#
# COMPACT_ATOMS: atom_id res chain seq x y z
N MET A 1 -3.39 -9.50 -13.22
CA MET A 1 -3.52 -9.83 -11.78
C MET A 1 -4.96 -9.59 -11.35
N LYS A 2 -5.54 -10.41 -10.45
CA LYS A 2 -6.89 -10.19 -9.88
C LYS A 2 -6.72 -9.52 -8.52
N GLY A 3 -7.40 -8.39 -8.29
CA GLY A 3 -7.23 -7.68 -7.02
C GLY A 3 -7.86 -6.30 -7.00
N VAL A 4 -7.47 -5.51 -6.01
CA VAL A 4 -7.90 -4.13 -5.83
C VAL A 4 -6.73 -3.29 -5.30
N PHE A 5 -6.62 -2.06 -5.80
CA PHE A 5 -5.69 -1.07 -5.29
C PHE A 5 -6.44 -0.13 -4.35
N VAL A 6 -6.11 -0.17 -3.07
CA VAL A 6 -6.70 0.69 -2.03
C VAL A 6 -5.84 1.95 -1.88
N THR A 7 -6.43 3.08 -2.14
CA THR A 7 -5.83 4.40 -1.98
C THR A 7 -6.75 5.32 -1.19
N GLY A 8 -6.41 6.56 -1.02
CA GLY A 8 -7.26 7.52 -0.33
C GLY A 8 -7.16 8.91 -0.91
N SER A 9 -8.06 9.80 -0.48
CA SER A 9 -7.95 11.22 -0.79
C SER A 9 -6.73 11.87 -0.09
N ASN A 10 -6.26 11.28 1.03
CA ASN A 10 -5.13 11.79 1.81
C ASN A 10 -4.52 10.71 2.72
N THR A 11 -3.45 11.08 3.45
CA THR A 11 -2.91 10.30 4.56
C THR A 11 -3.88 10.31 5.74
N GLY A 12 -3.98 9.21 6.50
CA GLY A 12 -4.79 9.13 7.71
C GLY A 12 -6.31 9.06 7.49
N VAL A 13 -6.79 8.85 6.26
CA VAL A 13 -8.24 8.73 5.95
C VAL A 13 -8.84 7.36 6.27
N GLY A 14 -8.02 6.39 6.71
CA GLY A 14 -8.49 5.05 7.10
C GLY A 14 -8.26 3.97 6.04
N LYS A 15 -7.34 4.14 5.09
CA LYS A 15 -7.01 3.14 4.06
C LYS A 15 -6.76 1.76 4.65
N THR A 16 -5.85 1.68 5.61
CA THR A 16 -5.43 0.43 6.25
C THR A 16 -6.60 -0.25 6.96
N THR A 17 -7.45 0.52 7.64
CA THR A 17 -8.66 -0.02 8.29
C THR A 17 -9.60 -0.66 7.27
N VAL A 18 -9.88 0.05 6.17
CA VAL A 18 -10.75 -0.47 5.09
C VAL A 18 -10.14 -1.68 4.42
N ALA A 19 -8.83 -1.62 4.11
CA ALA A 19 -8.12 -2.74 3.49
C ALA A 19 -8.12 -3.99 4.37
N ILE A 20 -7.92 -3.87 5.69
CA ILE A 20 -8.00 -4.95 6.66
C ILE A 20 -9.39 -5.63 6.62
N GLU A 21 -10.47 -4.86 6.64
CA GLU A 21 -11.83 -5.41 6.60
C GLU A 21 -12.12 -6.13 5.27
N ILE A 22 -11.63 -5.60 4.14
CA ILE A 22 -11.72 -6.28 2.85
C ILE A 22 -10.97 -7.61 2.89
N VAL A 23 -9.73 -7.61 3.39
CA VAL A 23 -8.91 -8.82 3.50
C VAL A 23 -9.60 -9.87 4.37
N ARG A 24 -10.06 -9.50 5.57
CA ARG A 24 -10.78 -10.40 6.49
C ARG A 24 -12.01 -11.02 5.85
N HIS A 25 -12.79 -10.22 5.15
CA HIS A 25 -14.02 -10.70 4.49
C HIS A 25 -13.69 -11.66 3.34
N LEU A 26 -12.79 -11.27 2.44
CA LEU A 26 -12.43 -12.08 1.27
C LEU A 26 -11.68 -13.35 1.63
N SER A 27 -10.83 -13.33 2.65
CA SER A 27 -10.08 -14.50 3.12
C SER A 27 -10.95 -15.65 3.64
N GLN A 28 -12.24 -15.39 3.90
CA GLN A 28 -13.18 -16.45 4.30
C GLN A 28 -13.53 -17.41 3.13
N THR A 29 -13.39 -16.95 1.89
CA THR A 29 -13.88 -17.67 0.70
C THR A 29 -12.83 -17.90 -0.38
N ARG A 30 -11.69 -17.24 -0.28
CA ARG A 30 -10.60 -17.30 -1.27
C ARG A 30 -9.23 -17.03 -0.66
N ASP A 31 -8.18 -17.43 -1.35
CA ASP A 31 -6.83 -17.04 -1.00
C ASP A 31 -6.61 -15.56 -1.32
N VAL A 32 -6.14 -14.82 -0.32
CA VAL A 32 -5.90 -13.38 -0.40
C VAL A 32 -4.46 -13.08 0.01
N LYS A 33 -3.75 -12.36 -0.84
CA LYS A 33 -2.43 -11.81 -0.54
C LYS A 33 -2.51 -10.30 -0.41
N VAL A 34 -1.66 -9.75 0.43
CA VAL A 34 -1.60 -8.30 0.67
C VAL A 34 -0.27 -7.75 0.23
N ARG A 35 -0.27 -6.53 -0.29
CA ARG A 35 0.93 -5.77 -0.63
C ARG A 35 0.79 -4.34 -0.12
N LYS A 36 1.79 -3.90 0.59
CA LYS A 36 2.05 -2.52 0.97
C LYS A 36 3.47 -2.21 0.49
N PRO A 37 3.68 -1.97 -0.82
CA PRO A 37 5.03 -2.04 -1.41
C PRO A 37 6.01 -1.09 -0.76
N VAL A 38 5.53 0.00 -0.19
CA VAL A 38 6.34 0.96 0.56
C VAL A 38 5.57 1.51 1.76
N GLU A 39 6.27 1.68 2.88
CA GLU A 39 5.73 2.33 4.08
C GLU A 39 6.77 3.31 4.64
N THR A 40 6.31 4.50 5.02
CA THR A 40 7.10 5.56 5.64
C THR A 40 6.66 5.75 7.09
N ASN A 41 7.43 6.51 7.88
CA ASN A 41 7.22 6.68 9.32
C ASN A 41 7.25 5.33 10.08
N CYS A 42 8.15 4.44 9.64
CA CYS A 42 8.36 3.16 10.30
C CYS A 42 9.23 3.33 11.54
N GLU A 43 8.84 2.70 12.64
CA GLU A 43 9.65 2.66 13.85
C GLU A 43 10.86 1.72 13.68
N LEU A 44 12.02 2.13 14.15
CA LEU A 44 13.20 1.28 14.20
C LEU A 44 13.13 0.39 15.45
N SER A 45 13.17 -0.92 15.28
CA SER A 45 13.28 -1.88 16.38
C SER A 45 14.48 -2.78 16.14
N GLU A 46 15.41 -2.78 17.09
CA GLU A 46 16.71 -3.46 17.00
C GLU A 46 17.50 -3.02 15.75
N GLN A 47 17.38 -3.72 14.63
CA GLN A 47 18.06 -3.41 13.37
C GLN A 47 17.09 -3.35 12.17
N ASN A 48 15.79 -3.43 12.41
CA ASN A 48 14.78 -3.48 11.35
C ASN A 48 13.72 -2.41 11.54
N TYR A 49 13.24 -1.86 10.45
CA TYR A 49 12.06 -1.01 10.45
C TYR A 49 10.79 -1.86 10.56
N ILE A 50 9.85 -1.43 11.40
CA ILE A 50 8.56 -2.09 11.58
C ILE A 50 7.51 -1.34 10.76
N PRO A 51 7.02 -1.88 9.63
CA PRO A 51 5.94 -1.32 8.84
C PRO A 51 4.59 -1.67 9.50
N LYS A 52 4.03 -0.76 10.29
CA LYS A 52 2.82 -1.01 11.11
C LYS A 52 1.60 -1.37 10.26
N ASP A 53 1.40 -0.67 9.14
CA ASP A 53 0.28 -0.94 8.23
C ASP A 53 0.43 -2.33 7.58
N ALA A 54 1.62 -2.66 7.09
CA ALA A 54 1.88 -3.96 6.50
C ALA A 54 1.75 -5.11 7.51
N VAL A 55 2.17 -4.91 8.76
CA VAL A 55 1.97 -5.88 9.86
C VAL A 55 0.48 -6.12 10.07
N ALA A 56 -0.32 -5.05 10.17
CA ALA A 56 -1.76 -5.15 10.39
C ALA A 56 -2.49 -5.81 9.22
N LEU A 57 -2.12 -5.47 7.97
CA LEU A 57 -2.65 -6.09 6.76
C LEU A 57 -2.31 -7.59 6.70
N SER A 58 -1.05 -7.95 6.95
CA SER A 58 -0.61 -9.34 6.96
C SER A 58 -1.34 -10.17 8.01
N ALA A 59 -1.56 -9.61 9.20
CA ALA A 59 -2.30 -10.27 10.28
C ALA A 59 -3.79 -10.52 9.96
N ALA A 60 -4.35 -9.81 8.97
CA ALA A 60 -5.71 -10.02 8.50
C ALA A 60 -5.85 -11.21 7.53
N CYS A 61 -4.76 -11.69 6.94
CA CYS A 61 -4.74 -12.83 6.04
C CYS A 61 -4.81 -14.14 6.82
N GLN A 62 -5.47 -15.16 6.25
CA GLN A 62 -5.42 -16.53 6.81
C GLN A 62 -4.03 -17.17 6.63
N GLN A 63 -3.39 -16.90 5.49
CA GLN A 63 -2.03 -17.34 5.20
C GLN A 63 -1.12 -16.13 5.15
N GLN A 64 -0.27 -16.02 6.17
CA GLN A 64 0.65 -14.88 6.27
C GLN A 64 1.92 -15.14 5.45
N GLU A 65 2.33 -14.13 4.70
CA GLU A 65 3.64 -14.07 4.04
C GLU A 65 4.65 -13.34 4.94
N THR A 66 5.93 -13.44 4.60
CA THR A 66 6.96 -12.66 5.29
C THR A 66 6.75 -11.16 5.05
N LEU A 67 6.98 -10.33 6.07
CA LEU A 67 6.83 -8.88 5.96
C LEU A 67 7.67 -8.29 4.82
N LYS A 68 8.81 -8.90 4.50
CA LYS A 68 9.65 -8.48 3.37
C LYS A 68 8.95 -8.62 2.01
N LYS A 69 8.03 -9.60 1.86
CA LYS A 69 7.20 -9.75 0.66
C LYS A 69 6.03 -8.77 0.66
N VAL A 70 5.43 -8.55 1.82
CA VAL A 70 4.31 -7.62 1.97
C VAL A 70 4.76 -6.16 1.80
N CYS A 71 5.87 -5.78 2.47
CA CYS A 71 6.42 -4.43 2.46
C CYS A 71 7.95 -4.45 2.33
N PRO A 72 8.47 -4.53 1.10
CA PRO A 72 9.91 -4.60 0.85
C PRO A 72 10.64 -3.29 1.14
N TYR A 73 9.96 -2.15 1.09
CA TYR A 73 10.56 -0.85 1.28
C TYR A 73 9.97 -0.14 2.51
N CYS A 74 10.79 -0.01 3.56
CA CYS A 74 10.43 0.65 4.81
C CYS A 74 11.38 1.81 5.07
N PHE A 75 10.83 2.96 5.44
CA PHE A 75 11.59 4.18 5.74
C PHE A 75 11.13 4.78 7.07
N GLU A 76 12.08 5.29 7.85
CA GLU A 76 11.82 5.98 9.12
C GLU A 76 11.17 7.35 8.91
N ILE A 77 11.57 8.03 7.85
CA ILE A 77 11.21 9.42 7.60
C ILE A 77 9.70 9.54 7.34
N GLU A 78 9.05 10.48 8.01
CA GLU A 78 7.66 10.85 7.79
C GLU A 78 7.56 11.84 6.61
N ALA A 79 7.53 11.29 5.40
CA ALA A 79 7.43 12.04 4.15
C ALA A 79 6.73 11.20 3.08
N SER A 80 6.59 11.72 1.85
CA SER A 80 6.20 10.91 0.70
C SER A 80 7.22 9.77 0.49
N ALA A 81 6.77 8.66 -0.09
CA ALA A 81 7.66 7.51 -0.32
C ALA A 81 8.87 7.87 -1.20
N GLU A 82 8.67 8.70 -2.22
CA GLU A 82 9.74 9.22 -3.08
C GLU A 82 10.78 10.00 -2.26
N MET A 83 10.35 10.96 -1.44
CA MET A 83 11.23 11.79 -0.62
C MET A 83 11.96 10.95 0.42
N ALA A 84 11.25 10.10 1.15
CA ALA A 84 11.84 9.23 2.17
C ALA A 84 12.90 8.30 1.58
N SER A 85 12.65 7.75 0.39
CA SER A 85 13.62 6.90 -0.31
C SER A 85 14.87 7.67 -0.74
N THR A 86 14.69 8.87 -1.28
CA THR A 86 15.79 9.73 -1.74
C THR A 86 16.67 10.13 -0.57
N GLU A 87 16.10 10.58 0.54
CA GLU A 87 16.86 10.97 1.75
C GLU A 87 17.56 9.77 2.40
N SER A 88 17.02 8.56 2.24
CA SER A 88 17.65 7.32 2.70
C SER A 88 18.71 6.78 1.74
N GLY A 89 19.03 7.50 0.67
CA GLY A 89 20.00 7.07 -0.35
C GLY A 89 19.54 5.86 -1.18
N LYS A 90 18.24 5.54 -1.16
CA LYS A 90 17.63 4.48 -1.96
C LYS A 90 16.79 5.11 -3.07
N LYS A 91 16.73 4.44 -4.20
CA LYS A 91 15.91 4.89 -5.33
C LYS A 91 14.74 3.93 -5.52
N LEU A 92 13.52 4.44 -5.35
CA LEU A 92 12.30 3.72 -5.73
C LEU A 92 11.99 3.99 -7.20
N THR A 93 11.62 2.95 -7.92
CA THR A 93 11.12 3.05 -9.29
C THR A 93 9.73 2.44 -9.38
N LEU A 94 8.90 2.94 -10.30
CA LEU A 94 7.58 2.41 -10.55
C LEU A 94 7.63 0.91 -10.87
N GLU A 95 8.52 0.52 -11.76
CA GLU A 95 8.75 -0.89 -12.14
C GLU A 95 9.13 -1.76 -10.93
N GLY A 96 10.04 -1.30 -10.08
CA GLY A 96 10.46 -2.02 -8.87
C GLY A 96 9.30 -2.25 -7.89
N LEU A 97 8.44 -1.23 -7.70
CA LEU A 97 7.25 -1.35 -6.86
C LEU A 97 6.21 -2.29 -7.49
N ALA A 98 6.00 -2.21 -8.80
CA ALA A 98 5.08 -3.10 -9.51
C ALA A 98 5.54 -4.56 -9.44
N LEU A 99 6.82 -4.84 -9.69
CA LEU A 99 7.40 -6.18 -9.55
C LEU A 99 7.23 -6.73 -8.13
N ALA A 100 7.46 -5.90 -7.11
CA ALA A 100 7.26 -6.29 -5.73
C ALA A 100 5.79 -6.67 -5.44
N CYS A 101 4.83 -5.92 -6.02
CA CYS A 101 3.41 -6.25 -5.88
C CYS A 101 3.00 -7.53 -6.62
N MET A 102 3.66 -7.86 -7.73
CA MET A 102 3.34 -9.03 -8.55
C MET A 102 4.06 -10.31 -8.12
N CYS A 103 5.04 -10.20 -7.21
CA CYS A 103 5.84 -11.35 -6.78
C CYS A 103 4.98 -12.39 -6.03
N ASP A 104 5.06 -13.66 -6.47
CA ASP A 104 4.41 -14.82 -5.82
C ASP A 104 2.89 -14.65 -5.59
N ILE A 105 2.18 -13.98 -6.50
CA ILE A 105 0.72 -13.78 -6.38
C ILE A 105 -0.06 -15.03 -6.81
N ASP A 106 0.43 -15.81 -7.77
CA ASP A 106 -0.23 -16.99 -8.35
C ASP A 106 -1.69 -16.68 -8.77
N GLU A 107 -2.65 -17.49 -8.33
CA GLU A 107 -4.10 -17.31 -8.58
C GLU A 107 -4.79 -16.54 -7.45
N SER A 108 -4.07 -16.07 -6.44
CA SER A 108 -4.62 -15.36 -5.28
C SER A 108 -5.25 -14.03 -5.68
N PHE A 109 -6.20 -13.56 -4.89
CA PHE A 109 -6.70 -12.20 -4.98
C PHE A 109 -5.76 -11.27 -4.22
N VAL A 110 -5.28 -10.21 -4.85
CA VAL A 110 -4.35 -9.28 -4.19
C VAL A 110 -5.04 -7.99 -3.74
N VAL A 111 -4.78 -7.60 -2.50
CA VAL A 111 -5.13 -6.28 -1.98
C VAL A 111 -3.84 -5.48 -1.87
N VAL A 112 -3.69 -4.47 -2.72
CA VAL A 112 -2.54 -3.56 -2.69
C VAL A 112 -2.95 -2.26 -2.01
N GLU A 113 -2.23 -1.86 -0.97
CA GLU A 113 -2.44 -0.56 -0.33
C GLU A 113 -1.33 0.42 -0.72
N GLY A 114 -1.70 1.56 -1.29
CA GLY A 114 -0.79 2.66 -1.61
C GLY A 114 -0.30 3.42 -0.37
N ALA A 115 0.69 4.26 -0.55
CA ALA A 115 1.25 5.13 0.48
C ALA A 115 0.82 6.59 0.25
N GLY A 116 0.09 7.18 1.20
CA GLY A 116 -0.48 8.53 1.04
C GLY A 116 -1.79 8.54 0.23
N GLY A 117 -2.05 9.64 -0.47
CA GLY A 117 -3.23 9.80 -1.33
C GLY A 117 -2.97 9.31 -2.76
N LEU A 118 -4.03 9.34 -3.60
CA LEU A 118 -3.98 8.87 -4.99
C LEU A 118 -2.87 9.57 -5.81
N TYR A 119 -2.68 10.85 -5.60
CA TYR A 119 -1.67 11.65 -6.30
C TYR A 119 -0.41 11.92 -5.46
N SER A 120 -0.20 11.18 -4.36
CA SER A 120 1.04 11.28 -3.60
C SER A 120 2.19 10.61 -4.36
N PRO A 121 3.40 11.23 -4.38
CA PRO A 121 4.60 10.66 -4.98
C PRO A 121 4.98 9.33 -4.30
N ILE A 122 5.08 8.25 -5.08
CA ILE A 122 5.40 6.91 -4.55
C ILE A 122 6.79 6.44 -4.99
N ALA A 123 7.26 6.94 -6.13
CA ALA A 123 8.58 6.64 -6.68
C ALA A 123 9.06 7.83 -7.52
N GLU A 124 10.28 7.78 -8.06
CA GLU A 124 10.80 8.81 -8.94
C GLU A 124 9.85 9.04 -10.13
N ALA A 125 9.38 10.26 -10.27
CA ALA A 125 8.44 10.71 -11.30
C ALA A 125 7.16 9.85 -11.42
N ALA A 126 6.72 9.21 -10.33
CA ALA A 126 5.53 8.36 -10.30
C ALA A 126 4.67 8.59 -9.05
N LEU A 127 3.37 8.55 -9.24
CA LEU A 127 2.34 8.70 -8.21
C LEU A 127 1.68 7.36 -7.89
N ASN A 128 0.88 7.28 -6.82
CA ASN A 128 0.12 6.06 -6.52
C ASN A 128 -0.82 5.65 -7.67
N VAL A 129 -1.39 6.61 -8.40
CA VAL A 129 -2.23 6.32 -9.57
C VAL A 129 -1.46 5.59 -10.68
N ASP A 130 -0.20 5.96 -10.90
CA ASP A 130 0.64 5.32 -11.91
C ASP A 130 0.92 3.85 -11.54
N LEU A 131 1.15 3.57 -10.25
CA LEU A 131 1.31 2.18 -9.77
C LEU A 131 0.02 1.38 -9.96
N ALA A 132 -1.14 1.95 -9.68
CA ALA A 132 -2.42 1.27 -9.90
C ALA A 132 -2.68 0.96 -11.38
N ILE A 133 -2.32 1.87 -12.28
CA ILE A 133 -2.39 1.69 -13.74
C ILE A 133 -1.42 0.59 -14.18
N GLU A 134 -0.17 0.62 -13.72
CA GLU A 134 0.85 -0.38 -14.05
C GLU A 134 0.41 -1.79 -13.61
N LEU A 135 -0.20 -1.91 -12.44
CA LEU A 135 -0.76 -3.16 -11.93
C LEU A 135 -2.07 -3.58 -12.60
N GLN A 136 -2.70 -2.69 -13.37
CA GLN A 136 -4.03 -2.90 -13.98
C GLN A 136 -5.10 -3.31 -12.95
N LEU A 137 -5.07 -2.69 -11.77
CA LEU A 137 -6.02 -2.95 -10.70
C LEU A 137 -7.11 -1.89 -10.64
N PRO A 138 -8.36 -2.28 -10.36
CA PRO A 138 -9.40 -1.32 -10.04
C PRO A 138 -9.04 -0.57 -8.76
N LEU A 139 -9.39 0.73 -8.73
CA LEU A 139 -9.17 1.60 -7.59
C LEU A 139 -10.34 1.52 -6.60
N LEU A 140 -9.99 1.45 -5.31
CA LEU A 140 -10.88 1.73 -4.19
C LEU A 140 -10.33 2.96 -3.47
N ILE A 141 -11.09 4.07 -3.52
CA ILE A 141 -10.66 5.34 -2.92
C ILE A 141 -11.36 5.51 -1.59
N VAL A 142 -10.58 5.55 -0.52
CA VAL A 142 -11.06 5.79 0.84
C VAL A 142 -11.05 7.29 1.11
N ILE A 143 -12.20 7.81 1.56
CA ILE A 143 -12.40 9.23 1.86
C ILE A 143 -12.99 9.32 3.26
N ARG A 144 -12.54 10.31 4.03
CA ARG A 144 -13.11 10.57 5.35
C ARG A 144 -14.55 11.07 5.20
N ASP A 145 -15.47 10.51 5.98
CA ASP A 145 -16.87 10.98 6.02
C ASP A 145 -16.95 12.27 6.82
N GLU A 146 -16.77 13.39 6.12
CA GLU A 146 -16.79 14.74 6.67
C GLU A 146 -17.31 15.74 5.64
N LEU A 147 -17.61 16.96 6.09
CA LEU A 147 -18.03 18.04 5.19
C LEU A 147 -16.94 18.29 4.13
N GLY A 148 -17.32 18.22 2.84
CA GLY A 148 -16.39 18.34 1.71
C GLY A 148 -15.94 17.00 1.10
N ALA A 149 -16.38 15.84 1.63
CA ALA A 149 -16.00 14.52 1.13
C ALA A 149 -16.24 14.36 -0.38
N ILE A 150 -17.38 14.82 -0.89
CA ILE A 150 -17.70 14.76 -2.33
C ILE A 150 -16.67 15.56 -3.16
N SER A 151 -16.32 16.76 -2.70
CA SER A 151 -15.30 17.58 -3.38
C SER A 151 -13.93 16.88 -3.38
N GLN A 152 -13.53 16.28 -2.25
CA GLN A 152 -12.27 15.50 -2.16
C GLN A 152 -12.27 14.26 -3.05
N ALA A 153 -13.45 13.68 -3.33
CA ALA A 153 -13.58 12.51 -4.19
C ALA A 153 -13.45 12.86 -5.68
N LEU A 154 -13.81 14.07 -6.07
CA LEU A 154 -13.94 14.49 -7.47
C LEU A 154 -12.74 15.32 -7.97
N LEU A 155 -11.87 15.74 -7.07
CA LEU A 155 -10.62 16.44 -7.39
C LEU A 155 -9.46 15.47 -7.54
#